data_978877136239b7190bee526ebb2fea4a
#
_entry.id   978877136239b7190bee526ebb2fea4a
#
_cell.length_a   1.000
_cell.length_b   1.000
_cell.length_c   1.000
_cell.angle_alpha   90.00
_cell.angle_beta   90.00
_cell.angle_gamma   90.00
#
_symmetry.space_group_name_H-M   'P 1'
#
loop_
_entity.id
_entity.type
_entity.pdbx_description
1 polymer ?
#
loop_
_entity_poly.entity_id
_entity_poly.type
_entity_poly.pdbx_seq_one_letter_code
_entity_poly.pdbx_strand_id
1 'polypeptide(L)' 'LAQGVRRPEEXRARFTALNEAYKARFGIPFILAVKGLSKADILAAFEQRLTSTPEREFATALAEVEKIALIRLRDLLPAG' A
#
# COMPACT_ATOMS: atom_id res chain seq x y z
N LEU A 1 4.10 19.91 -20.29
CA LEU A 1 3.76 19.82 -19.29
C LEU A 1 4.26 18.91 -18.32
N ALA A 2 4.37 19.21 -17.24
CA ALA A 2 5.01 18.47 -16.24
C ALA A 2 4.06 17.58 -15.50
N GLN A 3 3.28 16.91 -16.23
CA GLN A 3 2.31 16.16 -15.59
C GLN A 3 2.85 15.11 -14.72
N GLY A 4 3.92 14.53 -15.00
CA GLY A 4 4.42 13.44 -14.20
C GLY A 4 5.17 13.87 -12.97
N VAL A 5 5.42 15.14 -12.81
CA VAL A 5 6.24 15.61 -11.72
C VAL A 5 5.37 16.16 -10.61
N ARG A 6 5.38 15.51 -9.46
CA ARG A 6 4.60 15.96 -8.34
C ARG A 6 5.50 16.35 -7.20
N ARG A 7 5.11 17.36 -6.49
CA ARG A 7 5.86 17.78 -5.33
C ARG A 7 5.69 16.77 -4.21
N PRO A 8 6.66 16.66 -3.32
CA PRO A 8 6.54 15.71 -2.20
C PRO A 8 5.30 15.95 -1.36
N GLU A 9 4.88 17.20 -1.18
CA GLU A 9 3.70 17.45 -0.38
C GLU A 9 2.43 17.00 -1.10
N GLU A 10 2.45 17.05 -2.39
CA GLU A 10 1.31 16.53 -3.16
C GLU A 10 1.21 15.02 -3.05
N UNK A 11 2.15 14.48 -3.02
CA UNK A 11 2.19 13.17 -2.90
C UNK A 11 1.70 12.74 -1.65
N ARG A 12 2.27 13.36 -0.76
CA ARG A 12 1.89 12.99 0.57
C ARG A 12 0.40 13.23 0.81
N ALA A 13 -0.11 14.33 0.33
CA ALA A 13 -1.53 14.61 0.48
C ALA A 13 -2.38 13.56 -0.23
N ARG A 14 -1.94 13.12 -1.38
CA ARG A 14 -2.69 12.10 -2.10
C ARG A 14 -2.69 10.78 -1.35
N PHE A 15 -1.52 10.38 -0.81
CA PHE A 15 -1.47 9.17 -0.01
C PHE A 15 -2.37 9.26 1.21
N THR A 16 -2.38 10.41 1.87
CA THR A 16 -3.22 10.59 3.03
C THR A 16 -4.70 10.49 2.64
N ALA A 17 -5.08 11.12 1.55
CA ALA A 17 -6.47 11.07 1.11
C ALA A 17 -6.89 9.65 0.76
N LEU A 18 -6.02 8.91 0.08
CA LEU A 18 -6.34 7.53 -0.28
C LEU A 18 -6.45 6.65 0.96
N ASN A 19 -5.56 6.86 1.92
CA ASN A 19 -5.60 6.09 3.14
C ASN A 19 -6.90 6.36 3.92
N GLU A 20 -7.31 7.61 3.98
CA GLU A 20 -8.56 7.95 4.63
C GLU A 20 -9.75 7.34 3.92
N ALA A 21 -9.75 7.39 2.60
CA ALA A 21 -10.82 6.80 1.82
C ALA A 21 -10.89 5.28 2.03
N TYR A 22 -9.73 4.65 2.09
CA TYR A 22 -9.68 3.20 2.28
C TYR A 22 -10.23 2.82 3.66
N LYS A 23 -9.81 3.54 4.69
CA LYS A 23 -10.30 3.26 6.03
C LYS A 23 -11.81 3.50 6.14
N ALA A 24 -12.29 4.56 5.49
CA ALA A 24 -13.72 4.86 5.53
C ALA A 24 -14.53 3.77 4.85
N ARG A 25 -13.98 3.24 3.75
CA ARG A 25 -14.71 2.24 3.00
C ARG A 25 -14.68 0.86 3.66
N PHE A 26 -13.52 0.46 4.15
CA PHE A 26 -13.34 -0.92 4.60
C PHE A 26 -13.22 -1.09 6.10
N GLY A 27 -12.98 -0.03 6.83
CA GLY A 27 -12.88 -0.11 8.28
C GLY A 27 -11.59 -0.70 8.80
N ILE A 28 -10.63 -0.97 7.93
CA ILE A 28 -9.33 -1.51 8.33
C ILE A 28 -8.25 -0.67 7.70
N PRO A 29 -7.04 -0.68 8.26
CA PRO A 29 -5.96 0.08 7.65
C PRO A 29 -5.51 -0.54 6.36
N PHE A 30 -4.99 0.30 5.46
CA PHE A 30 -4.43 -0.19 4.21
C PHE A 30 -3.07 -0.83 4.49
N ILE A 31 -2.92 -2.08 4.11
CA ILE A 31 -1.68 -2.81 4.35
C ILE A 31 -1.13 -3.27 3.02
N LEU A 32 0.13 -2.96 2.77
CA LEU A 32 0.77 -3.31 1.51
C LEU A 32 2.26 -3.51 1.75
N ALA A 33 2.79 -4.61 1.26
CA ALA A 33 4.23 -4.83 1.28
C ALA A 33 4.83 -3.95 0.20
N VAL A 34 5.63 -2.97 0.59
CA VAL A 34 6.09 -1.96 -0.34
C VAL A 34 7.52 -2.16 -0.82
N LYS A 35 8.24 -3.15 -0.32
CA LYS A 35 9.60 -3.37 -0.75
C LYS A 35 9.63 -3.63 -2.25
N GLY A 36 10.44 -2.88 -2.96
CA GLY A 36 10.55 -3.02 -4.40
C GLY A 36 9.51 -2.26 -5.21
N LEU A 37 8.60 -1.54 -4.56
CA LEU A 37 7.58 -0.80 -5.27
C LEU A 37 7.94 0.67 -5.37
N SER A 38 7.61 1.27 -6.50
CA SER A 38 7.73 2.71 -6.65
C SER A 38 6.50 3.40 -6.06
N LYS A 39 6.58 4.72 -5.93
CA LYS A 39 5.41 5.47 -5.49
C LYS A 39 4.23 5.29 -6.44
N ALA A 40 4.51 5.24 -7.74
CA ALA A 40 3.45 5.02 -8.70
C ALA A 40 2.81 3.65 -8.52
N ASP A 41 3.62 2.64 -8.22
CA ASP A 41 3.08 1.30 -7.96
C ASP A 41 2.17 1.32 -6.74
N ILE A 42 2.57 2.03 -5.70
CA ILE A 42 1.79 2.08 -4.47
C ILE A 42 0.47 2.80 -4.72
N LEU A 43 0.51 3.91 -5.45
CA LEU A 43 -0.72 4.63 -5.76
C LEU A 43 -1.67 3.77 -6.59
N ALA A 44 -1.13 3.05 -7.56
CA ALA A 44 -1.97 2.18 -8.38
C ALA A 44 -2.61 1.09 -7.54
N ALA A 45 -1.86 0.53 -6.58
CA ALA A 45 -2.40 -0.49 -5.70
C ALA A 45 -3.53 0.09 -4.85
N PHE A 46 -3.34 1.29 -4.31
CA PHE A 46 -4.39 1.95 -3.54
C PHE A 46 -5.67 2.07 -4.37
N GLU A 47 -5.51 2.60 -5.56
CA GLU A 47 -6.68 2.86 -6.39
C GLU A 47 -7.39 1.58 -6.77
N GLN A 48 -6.63 0.54 -7.07
CA GLN A 48 -7.23 -0.73 -7.40
C GLN A 48 -7.94 -1.33 -6.21
N ARG A 49 -7.33 -1.28 -5.05
CA ARG A 49 -7.91 -1.91 -3.87
C ARG A 49 -9.13 -1.16 -3.36
N LEU A 50 -9.25 0.13 -3.63
CA LEU A 50 -10.45 0.86 -3.26
C LEU A 50 -11.68 0.35 -3.99
N THR A 51 -11.52 -0.29 -5.14
CA THR A 51 -12.65 -0.82 -5.88
C THR A 51 -12.97 -2.27 -5.53
N SER A 52 -12.25 -2.84 -4.58
CA SER A 52 -12.45 -4.24 -4.21
C SER A 52 -13.63 -4.36 -3.23
N THR A 53 -13.86 -5.56 -2.74
CA THR A 53 -14.91 -5.79 -1.76
C THR A 53 -14.31 -5.91 -0.37
N PRO A 54 -15.10 -5.67 0.68
CA PRO A 54 -14.57 -5.82 2.03
C PRO A 54 -14.00 -7.19 2.32
N GLU A 55 -14.66 -8.24 1.80
CA GLU A 55 -14.17 -9.59 2.04
C GLU A 55 -12.82 -9.81 1.38
N ARG A 56 -12.68 -9.35 0.15
CA ARG A 56 -11.41 -9.48 -0.55
C ARG A 56 -10.33 -8.66 0.12
N GLU A 57 -10.68 -7.47 0.58
CA GLU A 57 -9.68 -6.62 1.20
C GLU A 57 -9.21 -7.17 2.52
N PHE A 58 -10.08 -7.80 3.28
CA PHE A 58 -9.65 -8.45 4.50
C PHE A 58 -8.66 -9.57 4.20
N ALA A 59 -8.96 -10.40 3.21
CA ALA A 59 -8.06 -11.47 2.82
C ALA A 59 -6.74 -10.92 2.29
N THR A 60 -6.81 -9.88 1.48
CA THR A 60 -5.61 -9.26 0.93
C THR A 60 -4.76 -8.66 2.06
N ALA A 61 -5.39 -8.03 3.03
CA ALA A 61 -4.64 -7.45 4.15
C ALA A 61 -3.88 -8.54 4.90
N LEU A 62 -4.51 -9.68 5.14
CA LEU A 62 -3.83 -10.78 5.81
C LEU A 62 -2.65 -11.29 4.97
N ALA A 63 -2.85 -11.41 3.67
CA ALA A 63 -1.77 -11.85 2.80
C ALA A 63 -0.62 -10.86 2.79
N GLU A 64 -0.92 -9.57 2.82
CA GLU A 64 0.14 -8.57 2.84
C GLU A 64 0.88 -8.57 4.17
N VAL A 65 0.18 -8.81 5.28
CA VAL A 65 0.85 -8.95 6.56
C VAL A 65 1.83 -10.11 6.52
N GLU A 66 1.43 -11.22 5.93
CA GLU A 66 2.34 -12.36 5.79
C GLU A 66 3.55 -12.01 4.95
N LYS A 67 3.35 -11.30 3.86
CA LYS A 67 4.47 -10.87 3.02
C LYS A 67 5.44 -10.01 3.79
N ILE A 68 4.92 -9.05 4.54
CA ILE A 68 5.77 -8.15 5.31
C ILE A 68 6.56 -8.93 6.35
N ALA A 69 5.90 -9.88 7.01
CA ALA A 69 6.58 -10.69 8.01
C ALA A 69 7.71 -11.50 7.39
N LEU A 70 7.47 -12.08 6.23
CA LEU A 70 8.51 -12.86 5.56
C LEU A 70 9.68 -11.99 5.13
N ILE A 71 9.39 -10.80 4.63
CA ILE A 71 10.45 -9.88 4.23
C ILE A 71 11.30 -9.52 5.44
N ARG A 72 10.65 -9.22 6.57
CA ARG A 72 11.40 -8.87 7.78
C ARG A 72 12.22 -10.01 8.29
N LEU A 73 11.68 -11.24 8.23
CA LEU A 73 12.45 -12.40 8.66
C LEU A 73 13.68 -12.59 7.80
N ARG A 74 13.53 -12.48 6.50
CA ARG A 74 14.67 -12.61 5.61
C ARG A 74 15.74 -11.56 5.89
N ASP A 75 15.31 -10.34 6.17
CA ASP A 75 16.25 -9.27 6.44
C ASP A 75 16.98 -9.48 7.76
N LEU A 76 16.39 -10.23 8.70
CA LEU A 76 17.02 -10.49 9.97
C LEU A 76 17.97 -11.68 9.92
N LEU A 77 17.82 -12.57 8.96
CA LEU A 77 18.65 -13.75 8.88
C LEU A 77 20.02 -13.41 8.33
N PRO A 78 21.07 -14.13 8.74
CA PRO A 78 22.39 -13.89 8.19
C PRO A 78 22.41 -14.18 6.70
N ALA A 79 23.22 -13.43 5.99
CA ALA A 79 23.38 -13.67 4.56
C ALA A 79 24.10 -14.98 4.35
N GLY A 80 23.76 -15.65 3.30
CA GLY A 80 24.46 -16.88 2.97
C GLY A 80 23.64 -18.10 3.10
#